data_9cc0a41b327674118931df76faa0c7a5
#
_entry.id   9cc0a41b327674118931df76faa0c7a5
#
_cell.length_a   1.000
_cell.length_b   1.000
_cell.length_c   1.000
_cell.angle_alpha   90.00
_cell.angle_beta   90.00
_cell.angle_gamma   90.00
#
_symmetry.space_group_name_H-M   'P 1'
#
loop_
_entity.id
_entity.type
_entity.pdbx_description
1 polymer ?
#
loop_
_entity_poly.entity_id
_entity_poly.type
_entity_poly.pdbx_seq_one_letter_code
_entity_poly.pdbx_strand_id
1 'polypeptide(L)'
;MDRVSVAIWSFYREDPELARRLDPLLAARLSRGWGCLRIACRDVAHRAVVSGLLPLLRPPLAALGLAREIRLLAPGCEALVFPVVVPLAGDLLAYDGSIGE
;
A
#
# COMPACT_ATOMS: atom_id res chain seq x y z
N MET A 1 7.82 8.91 14.10
CA MET A 1 7.00 8.33 13.03
C MET A 1 6.69 9.42 12.01
N ASP A 2 6.81 9.13 10.75
CA ASP A 2 6.57 10.13 9.73
C ASP A 2 5.07 10.38 9.51
N ARG A 3 4.76 11.40 8.70
CA ARG A 3 3.37 11.80 8.48
C ARG A 3 2.53 10.70 7.84
N VAL A 4 3.13 9.95 6.91
CA VAL A 4 2.38 8.91 6.22
C VAL A 4 2.05 7.78 7.17
N SER A 5 3.01 7.36 7.99
CA SER A 5 2.75 6.33 8.99
C SER A 5 1.66 6.76 9.96
N VAL A 6 1.74 8.00 10.46
CA VAL A 6 0.71 8.52 11.36
C VAL A 6 -0.65 8.48 10.69
N ALA A 7 -0.73 8.87 9.42
CA ALA A 7 -2.00 8.88 8.71
C ALA A 7 -2.58 7.48 8.54
N ILE A 8 -1.72 6.51 8.22
CA ILE A 8 -2.17 5.13 8.03
C ILE A 8 -2.70 4.56 9.35
N TRP A 9 -1.94 4.72 10.45
CA TRP A 9 -2.39 4.21 11.73
C TRP A 9 -3.62 4.94 12.23
N SER A 10 -3.73 6.26 11.98
CA SER A 10 -4.91 7.01 12.37
C SER A 10 -6.16 6.56 11.64
N PHE A 11 -6.00 6.11 10.39
CA PHE A 11 -7.12 5.61 9.62
C PHE A 11 -7.76 4.38 10.30
N TYR A 12 -6.94 3.58 10.98
CA TYR A 12 -7.40 2.37 11.66
C TYR A 12 -7.49 2.51 13.17
N ARG A 13 -7.50 3.73 13.69
CA ARG A 13 -7.44 3.94 15.14
C ARG A 13 -8.63 3.33 15.88
N GLU A 14 -9.78 3.20 15.20
CA GLU A 14 -10.96 2.62 15.82
C GLU A 14 -11.08 1.12 15.59
N ASP A 15 -10.06 0.54 14.95
CA ASP A 15 -10.01 -0.90 14.70
C ASP A 15 -8.63 -1.40 15.11
N PRO A 16 -8.44 -1.66 16.42
CA PRO A 16 -7.12 -2.05 16.92
C PRO A 16 -6.62 -3.36 16.36
N GLU A 17 -7.50 -4.25 15.91
CA GLU A 17 -7.09 -5.50 15.33
C GLU A 17 -6.43 -5.29 13.97
N LEU A 18 -7.03 -4.45 13.13
CA LEU A 18 -6.44 -4.12 11.85
C LEU A 18 -5.17 -3.32 12.03
N ALA A 19 -5.16 -2.39 12.99
CA ALA A 19 -3.95 -1.62 13.28
C ALA A 19 -2.79 -2.52 13.67
N ARG A 20 -3.07 -3.58 14.44
CA ARG A 20 -2.03 -4.52 14.85
C ARG A 20 -1.44 -5.26 13.67
N ARG A 21 -2.22 -5.54 12.65
CA ARG A 21 -1.72 -6.21 11.45
C ARG A 21 -0.67 -5.39 10.71
N LEU A 22 -0.64 -4.08 10.97
CA LEU A 22 0.34 -3.19 10.35
C LEU A 22 1.69 -3.20 11.07
N ASP A 23 1.84 -3.96 12.15
CA ASP A 23 3.08 -4.00 12.92
C ASP A 23 4.34 -4.23 12.07
N PRO A 24 4.33 -5.08 11.03
CA PRO A 24 5.54 -5.24 10.21
C PRO A 24 6.03 -3.95 9.57
N LEU A 25 5.17 -2.95 9.38
CA LEU A 25 5.61 -1.67 8.85
C LEU A 25 6.51 -0.90 9.82
N LEU A 26 6.45 -1.23 11.11
CA LEU A 26 7.28 -0.54 12.10
C LEU A 26 8.76 -0.79 11.86
N ALA A 27 9.11 -1.90 11.23
CA ALA A 27 10.49 -2.22 10.89
C ALA A 27 10.91 -1.68 9.52
N ALA A 28 9.99 -1.07 8.79
CA ALA A 28 10.26 -0.50 7.47
C ALA A 28 10.39 1.01 7.60
N ARG A 29 11.01 1.60 6.58
CA ARG A 29 11.11 3.06 6.49
C ARG A 29 10.19 3.53 5.37
N LEU A 30 9.23 4.37 5.73
CA LEU A 30 8.27 4.91 4.78
C LEU A 30 8.67 6.30 4.35
N SER A 31 8.56 6.58 3.07
CA SER A 31 8.79 7.91 2.54
C SER A 31 7.89 8.16 1.35
N ARG A 32 7.60 9.43 1.08
CA ARG A 32 6.75 9.79 -0.05
C ARG A 32 7.60 10.39 -1.17
N GLY A 33 7.23 10.03 -2.40
CA GLY A 33 7.79 10.63 -3.59
C GLY A 33 6.67 11.19 -4.44
N TRP A 34 6.96 11.35 -5.72
CA TRP A 34 5.96 11.87 -6.66
C TRP A 34 4.84 10.87 -6.88
N GLY A 35 3.74 11.04 -6.15
CA GLY A 35 2.59 10.16 -6.28
C GLY A 35 2.82 8.75 -5.81
N CYS A 36 3.90 8.47 -5.08
CA CYS A 36 4.16 7.12 -4.61
C CYS A 36 4.55 7.11 -3.13
N LEU A 37 4.26 5.99 -2.51
CA LEU A 37 4.73 5.68 -1.15
C LEU A 37 5.83 4.65 -1.30
N ARG A 38 7.03 4.98 -0.82
CA ARG A 38 8.14 4.05 -0.82
C ARG A 38 8.27 3.42 0.55
N ILE A 39 8.30 2.11 0.59
CA ILE A 39 8.46 1.34 1.81
C ILE A 39 9.76 0.56 1.70
N ALA A 40 10.79 1.02 2.42
CA ALA A 40 12.09 0.37 2.43
C ALA A 40 12.06 -0.74 3.46
N CYS A 41 12.03 -1.98 2.98
CA CYS A 41 11.99 -3.16 3.83
C CYS A 41 13.39 -3.61 4.18
N ARG A 42 13.51 -4.40 5.25
CA ARG A 42 14.81 -4.83 5.76
C ARG A 42 15.48 -5.84 4.85
N ASP A 43 14.67 -6.74 4.27
CA ASP A 43 15.14 -7.78 3.38
C ASP A 43 13.98 -8.30 2.54
N VAL A 44 14.25 -9.30 1.71
CA VAL A 44 13.24 -9.87 0.82
C VAL A 44 12.12 -10.53 1.61
N ALA A 45 12.47 -11.22 2.71
CA ALA A 45 11.45 -11.87 3.53
C ALA A 45 10.52 -10.83 4.16
N HIS A 46 11.08 -9.74 4.67
CA HIS A 46 10.28 -8.65 5.24
C HIS A 46 9.41 -8.02 4.17
N ARG A 47 9.95 -7.84 2.96
CA ARG A 47 9.17 -7.28 1.86
C ARG A 47 7.97 -8.17 1.51
N ALA A 48 8.16 -9.50 1.55
CA ALA A 48 7.08 -10.43 1.29
C ALA A 48 5.96 -10.28 2.33
N VAL A 49 6.32 -10.12 3.60
CA VAL A 49 5.34 -9.90 4.66
C VAL A 49 4.60 -8.58 4.43
N VAL A 50 5.33 -7.51 4.12
CA VAL A 50 4.73 -6.21 3.89
C VAL A 50 3.82 -6.23 2.66
N SER A 51 4.16 -7.00 1.63
CA SER A 51 3.31 -7.10 0.44
C SER A 51 1.94 -7.67 0.79
N GLY A 52 1.86 -8.51 1.80
CA GLY A 52 0.59 -9.04 2.27
C GLY A 52 -0.28 -8.00 2.98
N LEU A 53 0.29 -6.83 3.28
CA LEU A 53 -0.45 -5.75 3.92
C LEU A 53 -1.05 -4.76 2.93
N LEU A 54 -0.84 -4.96 1.63
CA LEU A 54 -1.37 -4.03 0.63
C LEU A 54 -2.88 -3.79 0.77
N PRO A 55 -3.71 -4.80 1.05
CA PRO A 55 -5.14 -4.55 1.25
C PRO A 55 -5.44 -3.59 2.40
N LEU A 56 -4.54 -3.50 3.39
CA LEU A 56 -4.70 -2.57 4.50
C LEU A 56 -4.09 -1.20 4.20
N LEU A 57 -3.14 -1.14 3.28
CA LEU A 57 -2.49 0.11 2.92
C LEU A 57 -3.29 0.92 1.91
N ARG A 58 -3.96 0.24 1.00
CA ARG A 58 -4.68 0.91 -0.08
C ARG A 58 -5.80 1.83 0.38
N PRO A 59 -6.70 1.41 1.31
CA PRO A 59 -7.80 2.29 1.71
C PRO A 59 -7.36 3.64 2.26
N PRO A 60 -6.43 3.72 3.23
CA PRO A 60 -6.04 5.06 3.73
C PRO A 60 -5.30 5.88 2.68
N LEU A 61 -4.49 5.25 1.84
CA LEU A 61 -3.77 5.98 0.81
C LEU A 61 -4.73 6.56 -0.24
N ALA A 62 -5.75 5.81 -0.60
CA ALA A 62 -6.73 6.27 -1.56
C ALA A 62 -7.66 7.32 -0.94
N ALA A 63 -8.17 7.04 0.25
CA ALA A 63 -9.13 7.93 0.90
C ALA A 63 -8.53 9.28 1.24
N LEU A 64 -7.26 9.31 1.63
CA LEU A 64 -6.59 10.55 2.04
C LEU A 64 -5.77 11.16 0.89
N GLY A 65 -5.77 10.54 -0.28
CA GLY A 65 -5.03 11.06 -1.42
C GLY A 65 -3.53 11.11 -1.22
N LEU A 66 -2.98 10.16 -0.47
CA LEU A 66 -1.58 10.22 -0.08
C LEU A 66 -0.64 9.72 -1.17
N ALA A 67 -1.09 8.77 -2.00
CA ALA A 67 -0.25 8.20 -3.05
C ALA A 67 -1.11 7.49 -4.07
N ARG A 68 -0.57 7.31 -5.28
CA ARG A 68 -1.25 6.55 -6.32
C ARG A 68 -0.62 5.18 -6.53
N GLU A 69 0.61 5.01 -6.08
CA GLU A 69 1.28 3.71 -6.17
C GLU A 69 2.13 3.47 -4.93
N ILE A 70 2.43 2.20 -4.68
CA ILE A 70 3.25 1.77 -3.56
C ILE A 70 4.46 1.06 -4.13
N ARG A 71 5.66 1.44 -3.65
CA ARG A 71 6.90 0.79 -4.05
C ARG A 71 7.50 0.09 -2.85
N LEU A 72 7.69 -1.20 -2.97
CA LEU A 72 8.31 -2.01 -1.93
C LEU A 72 9.77 -2.25 -2.31
N LEU A 73 10.66 -1.80 -1.45
CA LEU A 73 12.10 -1.87 -1.70
C LEU A 73 12.74 -2.87 -0.75
N ALA A 74 13.76 -3.57 -1.25
CA ALA A 74 14.58 -4.45 -0.43
C ALA A 74 16.02 -4.35 -0.94
N PRO A 75 17.03 -4.44 -0.03
CA PRO A 75 18.42 -4.28 -0.44
C PRO A 75 18.79 -5.28 -1.53
N GLY A 76 19.46 -4.79 -2.58
CA GLY A 76 19.95 -5.63 -3.66
C GLY A 76 18.89 -6.17 -4.60
N CYS A 77 17.65 -5.72 -4.48
CA CYS A 77 16.55 -6.20 -5.30
C CYS A 77 15.86 -5.06 -6.02
N GLU A 78 15.24 -5.36 -7.15
CA GLU A 78 14.45 -4.38 -7.84
C GLU A 78 13.19 -4.05 -7.05
N ALA A 79 12.72 -2.81 -7.17
CA ALA A 79 11.51 -2.38 -6.50
C ALA A 79 10.29 -3.11 -7.07
N LEU A 80 9.36 -3.46 -6.19
CA LEU A 80 8.05 -3.97 -6.59
C LEU A 80 7.08 -2.80 -6.55
N VAL A 81 6.33 -2.59 -7.61
CA VAL A 81 5.43 -1.45 -7.73
C VAL A 81 4.00 -1.95 -7.83
N PHE A 82 3.13 -1.40 -6.98
CA PHE A 82 1.73 -1.78 -6.94
C PHE A 82 0.86 -0.53 -6.97
N PRO A 83 -0.28 -0.58 -7.69
CA PRO A 83 -1.21 0.55 -7.67
C PRO A 83 -1.95 0.62 -6.34
N VAL A 84 -2.30 1.83 -5.93
CA VAL A 84 -3.13 2.03 -4.73
C VAL A 84 -4.57 1.68 -5.06
N VAL A 85 -5.05 2.14 -6.22
CA VAL A 85 -6.40 1.82 -6.69
C VAL A 85 -6.29 0.73 -7.74
N VAL A 86 -6.91 -0.42 -7.45
CA VAL A 86 -6.89 -1.56 -8.36
C VAL A 86 -8.24 -1.62 -9.06
N PRO A 87 -8.28 -1.53 -10.39
CA PRO A 87 -9.55 -1.67 -11.11
C PRO A 87 -10.13 -3.05 -10.86
N LEU A 88 -11.44 -3.08 -10.59
CA LEU A 88 -12.13 -4.34 -10.44
C LEU A 88 -12.33 -4.96 -11.81
N ALA A 89 -12.34 -6.28 -11.85
CA ALA A 89 -12.56 -6.98 -13.12
C ALA A 89 -13.89 -6.55 -13.76
N GLY A 90 -14.91 -6.32 -12.93
CA GLY A 90 -16.18 -5.85 -13.43
C GLY A 90 -16.09 -4.48 -14.09
N ASP A 91 -15.28 -3.61 -13.53
CA ASP A 91 -15.07 -2.29 -14.12
C ASP A 91 -14.40 -2.39 -15.46
N LEU A 92 -13.43 -3.28 -15.59
CA LEU A 92 -12.76 -3.48 -16.85
C LEU A 92 -13.68 -4.05 -17.91
N LEU A 93 -14.56 -4.94 -17.50
CA LEU A 93 -15.50 -5.56 -18.41
C LEU A 93 -16.63 -4.63 -18.80
N ALA A 94 -16.93 -3.68 -17.94
CA ALA A 94 -18.01 -2.74 -18.21
C ALA A 94 -17.70 -1.84 -19.40
N TYR A 95 -16.52 -1.81 -19.78
CA TYR A 95 -16.13 -1.03 -20.92
C TYR A 95 -15.87 -1.81 -22.10
N ASP A 96 -16.12 -2.92 -21.95
CA ASP A 96 -15.86 -3.69 -22.94
C ASP A 96 -16.96 -4.11 -23.57
N GLY A 97 -17.30 -3.45 -22.43
CA GLY A 97 -17.58 -4.00 -22.47
C GLY A 97 -18.02 -3.99 -22.76
N SER A 98 -18.37 -3.92 -22.69
CA SER A 98 -18.47 -4.30 -22.42
C SER A 98 -18.60 -4.16 -22.77
N ILE A 99 -18.85 -4.13 -22.87
CA ILE A 99 -18.67 -4.47 -22.75
C ILE A 99 -18.71 -4.57 -23.12
N GLY A 100 -19.00 -4.49 -23.03
CA GLY A 100 -18.78 -5.05 -22.96
C GLY A 100 -18.99 -5.13 -23.34
N GLU A 101 -19.30 -5.31 -23.48
CA GLU A 101 -19.26 -5.82 -23.40
C GLU A 101 -19.23 -5.89 -23.53
#